data_33dc473a77e0aad0813d61cbd8c04ead
#
_entry.id   33dc473a77e0aad0813d61cbd8c04ead
#
_cell.length_a   1.000
_cell.length_b   1.000
_cell.length_c   1.000
_cell.angle_alpha   90.00
_cell.angle_beta   90.00
_cell.angle_gamma   90.00
#
_symmetry.space_group_name_H-M   'P 1'
#
loop_
_entity.id
_entity.type
_entity.pdbx_description
1 polymer ?
#
loop_
_entity_poly.entity_id
_entity_poly.type
_entity_poly.pdbx_seq_one_letter_code
_entity_poly.pdbx_strand_id
1 'polypeptide(L)'
;MSSRITLVLAVLFLLGALIAGYLGIAVSKPAEVPAVVNTSAPPAAIEQPAQTPVTPPVEEALRHNVVVLARDIPAYTPITAEDLAIERLKIAPPGSFERIDSLVGRSSWRTLTAGTWPSESSFDAGGTLARMIRPYERALALQVDEVTGASGQLSPGDYVDVLLYLPEDASNPSRSSQVVVPALRILGVGGLLGPDRDGKPVQNISADERFKQEQQRINARTVTVAVPEALLARLMLASQTGILRLAVRSAEESNLQDYWASETGSRDAAERLDSANRQLVSFRQLSLNTTSAATPGTATRAQRAVEVIRGNQITQQTP
;
A
#
# COMPACT_ATOMS: atom_id res chain seq x y z
N MET A 1 -45.43 4.77 26.07
CA MET A 1 -45.66 5.92 25.17
C MET A 1 -47.16 6.02 24.98
N SER A 2 -47.75 7.17 25.25
CA SER A 2 -49.21 7.31 25.26
C SER A 2 -49.78 7.24 23.84
N SER A 3 -50.83 6.45 23.68
CA SER A 3 -51.61 6.25 22.43
C SER A 3 -51.94 7.56 21.68
N ARG A 4 -51.99 8.69 22.41
CA ARG A 4 -52.24 10.01 21.83
C ARG A 4 -51.09 10.56 20.98
N ILE A 5 -49.83 10.26 21.32
CA ILE A 5 -48.64 10.71 20.55
C ILE A 5 -48.56 9.94 19.24
N THR A 6 -48.85 8.64 19.23
CA THR A 6 -48.88 7.80 18.04
C THR A 6 -49.96 8.25 17.07
N LEU A 7 -51.11 8.67 17.56
CA LEU A 7 -52.22 9.17 16.74
C LEU A 7 -51.91 10.52 16.10
N VAL A 8 -51.26 11.43 16.84
CA VAL A 8 -50.80 12.72 16.30
C VAL A 8 -49.75 12.53 15.20
N LEU A 9 -48.78 11.60 15.43
CA LEU A 9 -47.77 11.31 14.43
C LEU A 9 -48.34 10.71 13.14
N ALA A 10 -49.33 9.79 13.30
CA ALA A 10 -50.02 9.17 12.15
C ALA A 10 -50.78 10.22 11.28
N VAL A 11 -51.47 11.17 11.95
CA VAL A 11 -52.17 12.27 11.25
C VAL A 11 -51.20 13.19 10.51
N LEU A 12 -50.05 13.48 11.08
CA LEU A 12 -49.01 14.32 10.50
C LEU A 12 -48.38 13.68 9.26
N PHE A 13 -48.13 12.37 9.29
CA PHE A 13 -47.66 11.58 8.14
C PHE A 13 -48.72 11.55 7.00
N LEU A 14 -49.98 11.40 7.33
CA LEU A 14 -51.07 11.35 6.37
C LEU A 14 -51.25 12.69 5.65
N LEU A 15 -51.08 13.80 6.39
CA LEU A 15 -51.13 15.15 5.82
C LEU A 15 -49.92 15.40 4.90
N GLY A 16 -48.71 14.94 5.27
CA GLY A 16 -47.53 15.04 4.45
C GLY A 16 -47.65 14.26 3.14
N ALA A 17 -48.23 13.06 3.16
CA ALA A 17 -48.47 12.23 1.97
C ALA A 17 -49.46 12.87 1.01
N LEU A 18 -50.52 13.53 1.51
CA LEU A 18 -51.50 14.25 0.69
C LEU A 18 -50.90 15.49 0.00
N ILE A 19 -50.03 16.23 0.71
CA ILE A 19 -49.34 17.40 0.14
C ILE A 19 -48.35 16.96 -0.96
N ALA A 20 -47.57 15.90 -0.71
CA ALA A 20 -46.65 15.36 -1.71
C ALA A 20 -47.37 14.83 -2.96
N GLY A 21 -48.51 14.15 -2.78
CA GLY A 21 -49.33 13.65 -3.88
C GLY A 21 -49.91 14.78 -4.72
N TYR A 22 -50.40 15.85 -4.10
CA TYR A 22 -50.93 17.01 -4.80
C TYR A 22 -49.88 17.77 -5.61
N LEU A 23 -48.68 17.96 -5.04
CA LEU A 23 -47.54 18.58 -5.74
C LEU A 23 -47.07 17.72 -6.92
N GLY A 24 -47.06 16.40 -6.79
CA GLY A 24 -46.70 15.47 -7.88
C GLY A 24 -47.65 15.59 -9.08
N ILE A 25 -48.96 15.74 -8.85
CA ILE A 25 -49.95 15.89 -9.92
C ILE A 25 -49.90 17.30 -10.56
N ALA A 26 -49.58 18.33 -9.78
CA ALA A 26 -49.49 19.70 -10.28
C ALA A 26 -48.29 19.94 -11.23
N VAL A 27 -47.18 19.20 -11.01
CA VAL A 27 -45.95 19.28 -11.84
C VAL A 27 -46.09 18.43 -13.13
N SER A 28 -47.00 17.46 -13.17
CA SER A 28 -47.14 16.51 -14.29
C SER A 28 -48.08 16.97 -15.41
N LYS A 29 -48.52 18.22 -15.44
CA LYS A 29 -49.32 18.72 -16.58
C LYS A 29 -48.41 18.92 -17.79
N PRO A 30 -48.69 18.25 -18.95
CA PRO A 30 -47.97 18.52 -20.20
C PRO A 30 -48.28 19.94 -20.70
N ALA A 31 -47.25 20.66 -21.14
CA ALA A 31 -47.41 21.95 -21.80
C ALA A 31 -48.15 21.76 -23.12
N GLU A 32 -49.27 22.48 -23.30
CA GLU A 32 -49.99 22.54 -24.57
C GLU A 32 -49.12 23.16 -25.67
N VAL A 33 -48.90 22.40 -26.75
CA VAL A 33 -48.24 22.87 -27.97
C VAL A 33 -49.19 23.75 -28.76
N PRO A 34 -48.85 24.98 -29.16
CA PRO A 34 -49.73 25.82 -29.97
C PRO A 34 -49.94 25.20 -31.37
N ALA A 35 -51.18 25.10 -31.78
CA ALA A 35 -51.56 24.59 -33.08
C ALA A 35 -51.08 25.54 -34.21
N VAL A 36 -50.33 24.98 -35.16
CA VAL A 36 -49.84 25.66 -36.34
C VAL A 36 -51.03 25.73 -37.36
N VAL A 37 -51.47 26.92 -37.67
CA VAL A 37 -52.48 27.20 -38.72
C VAL A 37 -51.82 26.99 -40.08
N ASN A 38 -52.28 26.01 -40.85
CA ASN A 38 -51.92 25.81 -42.25
C ASN A 38 -52.67 26.86 -43.14
N THR A 39 -51.92 27.77 -43.68
CA THR A 39 -52.40 28.62 -44.78
C THR A 39 -51.80 28.12 -46.09
N SER A 40 -52.68 27.65 -46.99
CA SER A 40 -52.31 27.18 -48.33
C SER A 40 -52.03 28.39 -49.26
N ALA A 41 -50.90 28.33 -49.98
CA ALA A 41 -50.65 29.17 -51.18
C ALA A 41 -49.75 28.38 -52.17
N PRO A 42 -49.85 28.71 -53.51
CA PRO A 42 -49.70 27.76 -54.62
C PRO A 42 -48.26 27.52 -55.09
N PRO A 43 -48.04 26.58 -56.04
CA PRO A 43 -46.73 25.97 -56.30
C PRO A 43 -45.85 26.81 -57.22
N ALA A 44 -44.61 27.03 -56.88
CA ALA A 44 -43.56 27.51 -57.78
C ALA A 44 -42.20 26.89 -57.48
N ALA A 45 -41.63 26.40 -58.59
CA ALA A 45 -40.20 26.14 -58.79
C ALA A 45 -39.47 25.07 -57.90
N ILE A 46 -39.03 24.05 -58.61
CA ILE A 46 -38.08 23.01 -58.14
C ILE A 46 -36.70 23.66 -57.92
N GLU A 47 -36.39 24.01 -56.71
CA GLU A 47 -35.00 24.25 -56.27
C GLU A 47 -34.46 23.00 -55.55
N GLN A 48 -33.29 22.54 -55.98
CA GLN A 48 -32.55 21.45 -55.37
C GLN A 48 -32.38 21.69 -53.85
N PRO A 49 -32.59 20.68 -52.99
CA PRO A 49 -32.35 20.87 -51.56
C PRO A 49 -30.87 21.07 -51.34
N ALA A 50 -30.47 22.28 -50.94
CA ALA A 50 -29.23 22.53 -50.30
C ALA A 50 -29.15 21.59 -49.08
N GLN A 51 -28.16 20.74 -49.04
CA GLN A 51 -27.86 19.91 -47.91
C GLN A 51 -27.55 20.87 -46.73
N THR A 52 -28.51 21.08 -45.88
CA THR A 52 -28.28 21.73 -44.58
C THR A 52 -27.26 20.85 -43.84
N PRO A 53 -26.12 21.40 -43.39
CA PRO A 53 -25.22 20.64 -42.53
C PRO A 53 -26.01 20.26 -41.28
N VAL A 54 -26.25 18.96 -41.10
CA VAL A 54 -26.87 18.42 -39.89
C VAL A 54 -25.87 18.67 -38.77
N THR A 55 -26.04 19.76 -38.06
CA THR A 55 -25.30 19.99 -36.80
C THR A 55 -25.70 18.86 -35.86
N PRO A 56 -24.78 18.00 -35.41
CA PRO A 56 -25.13 16.95 -34.46
C PRO A 56 -25.78 17.60 -33.23
N PRO A 57 -26.78 16.95 -32.63
CA PRO A 57 -27.44 17.50 -31.45
C PRO A 57 -26.39 17.80 -30.39
N VAL A 58 -26.49 18.94 -29.73
CA VAL A 58 -25.54 19.43 -28.71
C VAL A 58 -25.26 18.35 -27.61
N GLU A 59 -26.22 17.48 -27.37
CA GLU A 59 -26.11 16.36 -26.46
C GLU A 59 -25.09 15.29 -26.92
N GLU A 60 -24.82 15.18 -28.21
CA GLU A 60 -23.83 14.24 -28.76
C GLU A 60 -22.39 14.79 -28.66
N ALA A 61 -22.27 16.13 -28.65
CA ALA A 61 -20.96 16.78 -28.45
C ALA A 61 -20.45 16.70 -27.02
N LEU A 62 -21.32 16.39 -26.05
CA LEU A 62 -20.96 16.26 -24.63
C LEU A 62 -20.58 14.82 -24.20
N ARG A 63 -20.53 13.88 -25.16
CA ARG A 63 -20.15 12.49 -24.85
C ARG A 63 -18.65 12.30 -24.91
N HIS A 64 -18.14 11.53 -23.95
CA HIS A 64 -16.74 11.16 -23.87
C HIS A 64 -16.46 9.89 -24.67
N ASN A 65 -15.37 9.85 -25.41
CA ASN A 65 -14.88 8.65 -26.05
C ASN A 65 -14.30 7.73 -24.99
N VAL A 66 -14.73 6.48 -24.96
CA VAL A 66 -14.23 5.44 -24.08
C VAL A 66 -13.88 4.23 -24.93
N VAL A 67 -12.66 3.73 -24.79
CA VAL A 67 -12.24 2.51 -25.46
C VAL A 67 -12.80 1.31 -24.70
N VAL A 68 -13.50 0.44 -25.41
CA VAL A 68 -14.07 -0.81 -24.91
C VAL A 68 -13.52 -2.00 -25.70
N LEU A 69 -13.57 -3.17 -25.10
CA LEU A 69 -13.14 -4.42 -25.74
C LEU A 69 -14.22 -4.93 -26.68
N ALA A 70 -13.88 -5.16 -27.93
CA ALA A 70 -14.77 -5.75 -28.93
C ALA A 70 -14.95 -7.26 -28.77
N ARG A 71 -13.96 -7.94 -28.18
CA ARG A 71 -13.96 -9.38 -27.92
C ARG A 71 -13.22 -9.73 -26.63
N ASP A 72 -13.36 -10.98 -26.18
CA ASP A 72 -12.60 -11.49 -25.03
C ASP A 72 -11.11 -11.61 -25.40
N ILE A 73 -10.25 -11.11 -24.51
CA ILE A 73 -8.79 -11.19 -24.68
C ILE A 73 -8.23 -12.05 -23.56
N PRO A 74 -7.56 -13.17 -23.87
CA PRO A 74 -6.89 -14.01 -22.88
C PRO A 74 -5.78 -13.24 -22.14
N ALA A 75 -5.46 -13.68 -20.91
CA ALA A 75 -4.33 -13.15 -20.16
C ALA A 75 -3.01 -13.27 -20.97
N TYR A 76 -2.12 -12.28 -20.78
CA TYR A 76 -0.78 -12.21 -21.42
C TYR A 76 -0.79 -12.14 -22.95
N THR A 77 -1.95 -11.87 -23.58
CA THR A 77 -2.07 -11.69 -25.01
C THR A 77 -1.96 -10.20 -25.34
N PRO A 78 -1.09 -9.79 -26.31
CA PRO A 78 -1.01 -8.41 -26.76
C PRO A 78 -2.33 -7.98 -27.41
N ILE A 79 -2.83 -6.82 -27.00
CA ILE A 79 -4.05 -6.21 -27.55
C ILE A 79 -3.75 -5.63 -28.92
N THR A 80 -4.59 -5.92 -29.89
CA THR A 80 -4.52 -5.36 -31.24
C THR A 80 -5.60 -4.29 -31.44
N ALA A 81 -5.48 -3.47 -32.47
CA ALA A 81 -6.50 -2.45 -32.77
C ALA A 81 -7.87 -3.05 -33.06
N GLU A 82 -7.93 -4.29 -33.60
CA GLU A 82 -9.16 -5.02 -33.91
C GLU A 82 -9.91 -5.50 -32.66
N ASP A 83 -9.21 -5.61 -31.53
CA ASP A 83 -9.79 -6.01 -30.25
C ASP A 83 -10.53 -4.88 -29.55
N LEU A 84 -10.41 -3.65 -30.08
CA LEU A 84 -10.85 -2.43 -29.44
C LEU A 84 -11.91 -1.71 -30.27
N ALA A 85 -12.88 -1.14 -29.60
CA ALA A 85 -13.89 -0.24 -30.16
C ALA A 85 -13.98 1.05 -29.34
N ILE A 86 -14.45 2.14 -29.94
CA ILE A 86 -14.73 3.38 -29.24
C ILE A 86 -16.22 3.50 -29.03
N GLU A 87 -16.63 3.62 -27.78
CA GLU A 87 -18.00 3.96 -27.40
C GLU A 87 -18.08 5.40 -26.88
N ARG A 88 -19.20 6.06 -27.13
CA ARG A 88 -19.47 7.42 -26.65
C ARG A 88 -20.39 7.37 -25.45
N LEU A 89 -19.85 7.61 -24.27
CA LEU A 89 -20.58 7.58 -23.00
C LEU A 89 -20.86 9.00 -22.49
N LYS A 90 -22.01 9.19 -21.85
CA LYS A 90 -22.35 10.46 -21.17
C LYS A 90 -21.41 10.77 -19.99
N ILE A 91 -20.91 9.73 -19.33
CA ILE A 91 -19.97 9.81 -18.22
C ILE A 91 -18.83 8.82 -18.50
N ALA A 92 -17.60 9.33 -18.56
CA ALA A 92 -16.43 8.48 -18.70
C ALA A 92 -16.17 7.73 -17.37
N PRO A 93 -16.03 6.39 -17.38
CA PRO A 93 -15.64 5.65 -16.20
C PRO A 93 -14.25 6.08 -15.71
N PRO A 94 -14.01 6.12 -14.39
CA PRO A 94 -12.71 6.50 -13.86
C PRO A 94 -11.59 5.58 -14.39
N GLY A 95 -10.52 6.19 -14.92
CA GLY A 95 -9.36 5.48 -15.45
C GLY A 95 -9.58 4.81 -16.80
N SER A 96 -10.68 5.10 -17.51
CA SER A 96 -10.88 4.63 -18.89
C SER A 96 -9.95 5.35 -19.86
N PHE A 97 -9.60 4.67 -20.96
CA PHE A 97 -8.80 5.24 -22.04
C PHE A 97 -9.71 5.86 -23.11
N GLU A 98 -9.29 7.00 -23.66
CA GLU A 98 -10.02 7.72 -24.71
C GLU A 98 -9.53 7.34 -26.12
N ARG A 99 -8.33 6.76 -26.24
CA ARG A 99 -7.66 6.46 -27.51
C ARG A 99 -7.21 5.02 -27.57
N ILE A 100 -7.45 4.40 -28.72
CA ILE A 100 -7.04 3.00 -29.01
C ILE A 100 -5.52 2.85 -28.95
N ASP A 101 -4.74 3.83 -29.48
CA ASP A 101 -3.28 3.76 -29.53
C ASP A 101 -2.62 3.56 -28.17
N SER A 102 -3.27 3.99 -27.07
CA SER A 102 -2.76 3.85 -25.72
C SER A 102 -2.78 2.39 -25.23
N LEU A 103 -3.52 1.51 -25.91
CA LEU A 103 -3.76 0.14 -25.49
C LEU A 103 -3.12 -0.89 -26.44
N VAL A 104 -2.89 -0.52 -27.70
CA VAL A 104 -2.29 -1.43 -28.70
C VAL A 104 -0.89 -1.86 -28.24
N GLY A 105 -0.65 -3.18 -28.30
CA GLY A 105 0.61 -3.81 -27.88
C GLY A 105 0.73 -4.07 -26.38
N ARG A 106 -0.17 -3.55 -25.53
CA ARG A 106 -0.21 -3.88 -24.10
C ARG A 106 -0.81 -5.26 -23.88
N SER A 107 -0.38 -5.94 -22.84
CA SER A 107 -0.91 -7.24 -22.43
C SER A 107 -1.44 -7.17 -21.01
N SER A 108 -2.65 -7.69 -20.78
CA SER A 108 -3.22 -7.79 -19.44
C SER A 108 -2.74 -9.08 -18.76
N TRP A 109 -2.56 -9.03 -17.46
CA TRP A 109 -2.23 -10.21 -16.64
C TRP A 109 -3.44 -11.12 -16.38
N ARG A 110 -4.65 -10.65 -16.70
CA ARG A 110 -5.92 -11.39 -16.55
C ARG A 110 -6.70 -11.36 -17.85
N THR A 111 -7.61 -12.30 -18.02
CA THR A 111 -8.57 -12.28 -19.14
C THR A 111 -9.44 -11.04 -19.04
N LEU A 112 -9.58 -10.33 -20.14
CA LEU A 112 -10.46 -9.17 -20.28
C LEU A 112 -11.68 -9.58 -21.11
N THR A 113 -12.87 -9.24 -20.61
CA THR A 113 -14.15 -9.64 -21.23
C THR A 113 -14.64 -8.58 -22.22
N ALA A 114 -15.21 -9.02 -23.34
CA ALA A 114 -15.86 -8.14 -24.32
C ALA A 114 -16.86 -7.19 -23.67
N GLY A 115 -16.98 -5.97 -24.20
CA GLY A 115 -17.88 -4.94 -23.71
C GLY A 115 -17.40 -4.22 -22.43
N THR A 116 -16.24 -4.62 -21.86
CA THR A 116 -15.64 -3.92 -20.72
C THR A 116 -14.64 -2.87 -21.19
N TRP A 117 -14.46 -1.82 -20.39
CA TRP A 117 -13.43 -0.81 -20.61
C TRP A 117 -12.15 -1.19 -19.85
N PRO A 118 -11.00 -1.32 -20.53
CA PRO A 118 -9.72 -1.48 -19.87
C PRO A 118 -9.37 -0.21 -19.09
N SER A 119 -8.73 -0.39 -17.94
CA SER A 119 -8.15 0.70 -17.15
C SER A 119 -6.68 0.38 -16.85
N GLU A 120 -5.92 1.33 -16.30
CA GLU A 120 -4.52 1.06 -15.91
C GLU A 120 -4.41 -0.17 -15.01
N SER A 121 -5.35 -0.36 -14.09
CA SER A 121 -5.38 -1.53 -13.21
C SER A 121 -5.57 -2.88 -13.94
N SER A 122 -5.99 -2.86 -15.21
CA SER A 122 -6.10 -4.08 -16.03
C SER A 122 -4.73 -4.59 -16.50
N PHE A 123 -3.73 -3.69 -16.54
CA PHE A 123 -2.38 -3.96 -17.03
C PHE A 123 -1.36 -4.10 -15.90
N ASP A 124 -1.70 -3.61 -14.71
CA ASP A 124 -0.84 -3.76 -13.53
C ASP A 124 -0.77 -5.24 -13.13
N ALA A 125 0.38 -5.86 -13.39
CA ALA A 125 0.61 -7.23 -12.97
C ALA A 125 0.68 -7.34 -11.45
N GLY A 126 0.13 -8.42 -10.91
CA GLY A 126 0.26 -8.77 -9.50
C GLY A 126 -0.93 -8.37 -8.64
N GLY A 127 -0.95 -8.96 -7.44
CA GLY A 127 -1.96 -8.68 -6.42
C GLY A 127 -1.74 -7.35 -5.72
N THR A 128 -2.59 -7.05 -4.76
CA THR A 128 -2.62 -5.80 -4.01
C THR A 128 -1.25 -5.45 -3.39
N LEU A 129 -0.60 -6.42 -2.72
CA LEU A 129 0.70 -6.21 -2.10
C LEU A 129 1.81 -5.92 -3.12
N ALA A 130 1.77 -6.58 -4.30
CA ALA A 130 2.77 -6.37 -5.33
C ALA A 130 2.77 -4.94 -5.89
N ARG A 131 1.62 -4.27 -5.88
CA ARG A 131 1.48 -2.86 -6.31
C ARG A 131 1.93 -1.85 -5.25
N MET A 132 1.99 -2.28 -3.98
CA MET A 132 2.41 -1.43 -2.86
C MET A 132 3.93 -1.37 -2.69
N ILE A 133 4.67 -2.37 -3.18
CA ILE A 133 6.13 -2.48 -3.03
C ILE A 133 6.87 -1.91 -4.24
N ARG A 134 8.12 -1.49 -4.03
CA ARG A 134 9.05 -1.07 -5.08
C ARG A 134 9.73 -2.27 -5.74
N PRO A 135 10.34 -2.14 -6.94
CA PRO A 135 10.96 -3.28 -7.65
C PRO A 135 12.01 -4.05 -6.82
N TYR A 136 12.75 -3.37 -5.95
CA TYR A 136 13.78 -3.95 -5.07
C TYR A 136 13.31 -4.21 -3.63
N GLU A 137 11.99 -4.09 -3.39
CA GLU A 137 11.36 -4.44 -2.11
C GLU A 137 10.62 -5.78 -2.22
N ARG A 138 10.44 -6.43 -1.10
CA ARG A 138 9.59 -7.62 -0.94
C ARG A 138 8.64 -7.40 0.23
N ALA A 139 7.41 -7.82 0.08
CA ALA A 139 6.44 -7.82 1.17
C ALA A 139 6.68 -9.05 2.05
N LEU A 140 6.98 -8.83 3.32
CA LEU A 140 7.17 -9.89 4.31
C LEU A 140 6.19 -9.69 5.47
N ALA A 141 5.48 -10.76 5.84
CA ALA A 141 4.64 -10.76 7.02
C ALA A 141 5.45 -11.15 8.25
N LEU A 142 5.38 -10.34 9.29
CA LEU A 142 5.96 -10.59 10.59
C LEU A 142 4.84 -10.89 11.59
N GLN A 143 5.05 -11.89 12.43
CA GLN A 143 4.16 -12.15 13.55
C GLN A 143 4.43 -11.11 14.64
N VAL A 144 3.36 -10.52 15.16
CA VAL A 144 3.42 -9.56 16.27
C VAL A 144 2.40 -9.97 17.33
N ASP A 145 2.72 -9.63 18.58
CA ASP A 145 1.78 -9.68 19.69
C ASP A 145 1.47 -8.23 20.15
N GLU A 146 0.68 -8.09 21.20
CA GLU A 146 0.31 -6.78 21.74
C GLU A 146 1.54 -5.94 22.12
N VAL A 147 2.59 -6.57 22.66
CA VAL A 147 3.81 -5.87 23.10
C VAL A 147 4.73 -5.58 21.92
N THR A 148 4.90 -6.53 21.00
CA THR A 148 5.79 -6.38 19.83
C THR A 148 5.19 -5.45 18.79
N GLY A 149 3.87 -5.33 18.74
CA GLY A 149 3.10 -4.50 17.81
C GLY A 149 2.73 -3.11 18.35
N ALA A 150 3.52 -2.54 19.25
CA ALA A 150 3.29 -1.19 19.81
C ALA A 150 1.83 -1.00 20.34
N SER A 151 1.34 -1.98 21.12
CA SER A 151 0.00 -1.99 21.70
C SER A 151 -1.14 -1.87 20.68
N GLY A 152 -0.96 -2.42 19.50
CA GLY A 152 -1.97 -2.37 18.42
C GLY A 152 -2.14 -1.00 17.77
N GLN A 153 -1.23 -0.04 17.98
CA GLN A 153 -1.31 1.31 17.43
C GLN A 153 -0.64 1.43 16.03
N LEU A 154 -0.04 0.35 15.53
CA LEU A 154 0.57 0.35 14.20
C LEU A 154 -0.48 0.59 13.11
N SER A 155 -0.13 1.44 12.16
CA SER A 155 -0.98 1.76 11.01
C SER A 155 -0.24 1.52 9.70
N PRO A 156 -0.95 1.10 8.63
CA PRO A 156 -0.35 1.07 7.30
C PRO A 156 0.17 2.45 6.90
N GLY A 157 1.42 2.48 6.42
CA GLY A 157 2.12 3.73 6.10
C GLY A 157 3.13 4.17 7.17
N ASP A 158 3.05 3.66 8.39
CA ASP A 158 4.05 3.91 9.42
C ASP A 158 5.41 3.34 9.03
N TYR A 159 6.47 3.96 9.56
CA TYR A 159 7.84 3.45 9.47
C TYR A 159 8.28 2.93 10.83
N VAL A 160 8.89 1.74 10.82
CA VAL A 160 9.32 1.05 12.02
C VAL A 160 10.76 0.58 11.95
N ASP A 161 11.42 0.59 13.08
CA ASP A 161 12.68 -0.13 13.28
C ASP A 161 12.38 -1.53 13.81
N VAL A 162 13.02 -2.53 13.22
CA VAL A 162 12.94 -3.91 13.72
C VAL A 162 14.09 -4.15 14.66
N LEU A 163 13.77 -4.34 15.93
CA LEU A 163 14.72 -4.69 16.98
C LEU A 163 14.72 -6.21 17.19
N LEU A 164 15.90 -6.74 17.43
CA LEU A 164 16.10 -8.14 17.79
C LEU A 164 16.64 -8.22 19.21
N TYR A 165 15.99 -9.01 20.03
CA TYR A 165 16.51 -9.46 21.31
C TYR A 165 17.01 -10.89 21.18
N LEU A 166 18.28 -11.10 21.51
CA LEU A 166 18.92 -12.41 21.53
C LEU A 166 19.03 -12.87 22.99
N PRO A 167 18.34 -13.95 23.38
CA PRO A 167 18.51 -14.55 24.68
C PRO A 167 19.91 -15.21 24.83
N GLU A 168 20.33 -15.45 26.04
CA GLU A 168 21.51 -16.22 26.32
C GLU A 168 21.22 -17.71 26.12
N ASP A 169 22.01 -18.37 25.28
CA ASP A 169 21.94 -19.80 25.00
C ASP A 169 23.32 -20.35 24.66
N ALA A 170 23.38 -21.63 24.23
CA ALA A 170 24.65 -22.30 23.90
C ALA A 170 25.40 -21.63 22.73
N SER A 171 24.69 -20.96 21.83
CA SER A 171 25.26 -20.27 20.67
C SER A 171 25.53 -18.79 20.95
N ASN A 172 24.82 -18.19 21.91
CA ASN A 172 24.92 -16.79 22.29
C ASN A 172 25.26 -16.64 23.79
N PRO A 173 26.52 -16.46 24.15
CA PRO A 173 26.98 -16.47 25.54
C PRO A 173 26.58 -15.21 26.34
N SER A 174 25.94 -14.23 25.73
CA SER A 174 25.48 -13.04 26.45
C SER A 174 24.24 -12.44 25.80
N ARG A 175 23.25 -12.07 26.62
CA ARG A 175 22.04 -11.37 26.17
C ARG A 175 22.43 -10.08 25.49
N SER A 176 21.80 -9.85 24.32
CA SER A 176 22.03 -8.62 23.55
C SER A 176 20.78 -8.19 22.81
N SER A 177 20.75 -6.92 22.46
CA SER A 177 19.70 -6.35 21.60
C SER A 177 20.32 -5.41 20.58
N GLN A 178 19.77 -5.42 19.38
CA GLN A 178 20.22 -4.58 18.28
C GLN A 178 19.07 -4.25 17.32
N VAL A 179 19.24 -3.19 16.55
CA VAL A 179 18.39 -2.91 15.40
C VAL A 179 18.81 -3.82 14.25
N VAL A 180 17.91 -4.66 13.77
CA VAL A 180 18.15 -5.56 12.63
C VAL A 180 18.02 -4.83 11.32
N VAL A 181 16.89 -4.15 11.15
CA VAL A 181 16.60 -3.35 9.96
C VAL A 181 15.86 -2.08 10.40
N PRO A 182 16.43 -0.91 10.16
CA PRO A 182 15.78 0.36 10.42
C PRO A 182 14.80 0.75 9.33
N ALA A 183 13.83 1.60 9.67
CA ALA A 183 12.96 2.33 8.76
C ALA A 183 12.23 1.47 7.72
N LEU A 184 11.65 0.34 8.13
CA LEU A 184 10.76 -0.44 7.26
C LEU A 184 9.37 0.18 7.21
N ARG A 185 8.81 0.30 6.02
CA ARG A 185 7.45 0.79 5.80
C ARG A 185 6.43 -0.31 6.05
N ILE A 186 5.40 -0.03 6.85
CA ILE A 186 4.27 -0.94 7.06
C ILE A 186 3.34 -0.85 5.85
N LEU A 187 3.09 -1.98 5.21
CA LEU A 187 2.15 -2.14 4.09
C LEU A 187 0.75 -2.44 4.59
N GLY A 188 0.66 -3.22 5.68
CA GLY A 188 -0.62 -3.61 6.23
C GLY A 188 -0.52 -4.15 7.65
N VAL A 189 -1.63 -4.09 8.37
CA VAL A 189 -1.78 -4.62 9.73
C VAL A 189 -3.02 -5.52 9.75
N GLY A 190 -2.80 -6.82 9.92
CA GLY A 190 -3.86 -7.80 9.73
C GLY A 190 -4.42 -7.76 8.31
N GLY A 191 -5.73 -7.57 8.19
CA GLY A 191 -6.43 -7.43 6.90
C GLY A 191 -6.44 -6.02 6.32
N LEU A 192 -6.07 -5.00 7.11
CA LEU A 192 -6.05 -3.62 6.67
C LEU A 192 -4.78 -3.32 5.89
N LEU A 193 -4.93 -2.97 4.61
CA LEU A 193 -3.84 -2.55 3.74
C LEU A 193 -3.85 -1.02 3.56
N GLY A 194 -2.66 -0.45 3.45
CA GLY A 194 -2.46 0.96 3.16
C GLY A 194 -2.67 1.31 1.68
N PRO A 195 -2.36 2.55 1.30
CA PRO A 195 -2.39 2.99 -0.08
C PRO A 195 -1.25 2.35 -0.89
N ASP A 196 -1.38 2.43 -2.22
CA ASP A 196 -0.28 2.12 -3.14
C ASP A 196 0.82 3.19 -3.09
N ARG A 197 1.80 3.08 -4.00
CA ARG A 197 2.91 4.04 -4.09
C ARG A 197 2.48 5.43 -4.50
N ASP A 198 1.34 5.55 -5.18
CA ASP A 198 0.78 6.80 -5.68
C ASP A 198 -0.22 7.42 -4.68
N GLY A 199 -0.36 6.82 -3.50
CA GLY A 199 -1.30 7.26 -2.47
C GLY A 199 -2.76 6.85 -2.75
N LYS A 200 -3.02 6.01 -3.74
CA LYS A 200 -4.36 5.54 -4.08
C LYS A 200 -4.75 4.34 -3.22
N PRO A 201 -6.02 4.22 -2.82
CA PRO A 201 -6.50 3.03 -2.13
C PRO A 201 -6.29 1.77 -2.98
N VAL A 202 -5.61 0.76 -2.43
CA VAL A 202 -5.38 -0.52 -3.12
C VAL A 202 -6.59 -1.45 -3.06
N GLN A 203 -7.53 -1.19 -2.15
CA GLN A 203 -8.77 -1.94 -1.97
C GLN A 203 -9.96 -1.00 -2.09
N ASN A 204 -10.90 -1.34 -2.99
CA ASN A 204 -12.20 -0.66 -3.07
C ASN A 204 -13.16 -1.33 -2.09
N ILE A 205 -13.02 -1.01 -0.81
CA ILE A 205 -13.89 -1.50 0.25
C ILE A 205 -14.89 -0.41 0.66
N SER A 206 -16.09 -0.84 1.05
CA SER A 206 -17.12 0.07 1.57
C SER A 206 -16.68 0.72 2.90
N ALA A 207 -17.34 1.81 3.30
CA ALA A 207 -17.06 2.47 4.57
C ALA A 207 -17.27 1.52 5.77
N ASP A 208 -18.29 0.66 5.71
CA ASP A 208 -18.60 -0.32 6.76
C ASP A 208 -17.53 -1.42 6.86
N GLU A 209 -17.00 -1.87 5.73
CA GLU A 209 -15.90 -2.84 5.72
C GLU A 209 -14.61 -2.23 6.25
N ARG A 210 -14.31 -0.97 5.91
CA ARG A 210 -13.17 -0.24 6.49
C ARG A 210 -13.27 -0.16 8.00
N PHE A 211 -14.44 0.19 8.51
CA PHE A 211 -14.65 0.28 9.96
C PHE A 211 -14.44 -1.08 10.66
N LYS A 212 -14.93 -2.17 10.06
CA LYS A 212 -14.71 -3.54 10.57
C LYS A 212 -13.23 -3.92 10.55
N GLN A 213 -12.51 -3.60 9.47
CA GLN A 213 -11.08 -3.87 9.36
C GLN A 213 -10.28 -3.06 10.36
N GLU A 214 -10.66 -1.79 10.60
CA GLU A 214 -10.02 -0.94 11.60
C GLU A 214 -10.23 -1.49 13.02
N GLN A 215 -11.41 -1.98 13.35
CA GLN A 215 -11.66 -2.66 14.63
C GLN A 215 -10.83 -3.96 14.78
N GLN A 216 -10.66 -4.71 13.69
CA GLN A 216 -9.86 -5.93 13.68
C GLN A 216 -8.36 -5.64 13.75
N ARG A 217 -7.90 -4.46 13.34
CA ARG A 217 -6.51 -4.03 13.37
C ARG A 217 -5.92 -4.09 14.79
N ILE A 218 -6.69 -3.67 15.79
CA ILE A 218 -6.27 -3.66 17.20
C ILE A 218 -5.86 -5.04 17.70
N ASN A 219 -6.52 -6.08 17.18
CA ASN A 219 -6.26 -7.48 17.54
C ASN A 219 -5.39 -8.21 16.48
N ALA A 220 -4.79 -7.47 15.55
CA ALA A 220 -3.99 -8.08 14.49
C ALA A 220 -2.71 -8.70 15.07
N ARG A 221 -2.43 -9.92 14.65
CA ARG A 221 -1.23 -10.68 15.04
C ARG A 221 -0.16 -10.72 13.95
N THR A 222 -0.39 -10.03 12.85
CA THR A 222 0.53 -9.97 11.73
C THR A 222 0.65 -8.55 11.21
N VAL A 223 1.88 -8.16 10.88
CA VAL A 223 2.20 -6.91 10.22
C VAL A 223 2.96 -7.23 8.95
N THR A 224 2.51 -6.67 7.83
CA THR A 224 3.22 -6.82 6.55
C THR A 224 4.07 -5.60 6.30
N VAL A 225 5.37 -5.81 6.09
CA VAL A 225 6.36 -4.75 5.88
C VAL A 225 7.01 -4.85 4.51
N ALA A 226 7.43 -3.70 3.97
CA ALA A 226 8.25 -3.62 2.76
C ALA A 226 9.72 -3.76 3.17
N VAL A 227 10.36 -4.85 2.76
CA VAL A 227 11.75 -5.17 3.08
C VAL A 227 12.60 -5.04 1.84
N PRO A 228 13.72 -4.29 1.87
CA PRO A 228 14.70 -4.31 0.81
C PRO A 228 15.20 -5.73 0.53
N GLU A 229 15.31 -6.12 -0.74
CA GLU A 229 15.69 -7.48 -1.13
C GLU A 229 17.01 -7.93 -0.48
N ALA A 230 18.00 -7.04 -0.42
CA ALA A 230 19.31 -7.30 0.20
C ALA A 230 19.22 -7.64 1.71
N LEU A 231 18.15 -7.24 2.40
CA LEU A 231 17.98 -7.41 3.83
C LEU A 231 16.99 -8.51 4.20
N LEU A 232 16.37 -9.14 3.20
CA LEU A 232 15.34 -10.15 3.43
C LEU A 232 15.88 -11.36 4.20
N ALA A 233 17.04 -11.89 3.79
CA ALA A 233 17.67 -13.03 4.46
C ALA A 233 18.09 -12.70 5.90
N ARG A 234 18.60 -11.47 6.14
CA ARG A 234 18.94 -10.99 7.47
C ARG A 234 17.73 -10.96 8.40
N LEU A 235 16.61 -10.40 7.91
CA LEU A 235 15.38 -10.30 8.69
C LEU A 235 14.78 -11.69 8.95
N MET A 236 14.82 -12.57 7.95
CA MET A 236 14.36 -13.95 8.10
C MET A 236 15.17 -14.71 9.15
N LEU A 237 16.50 -14.61 9.13
CA LEU A 237 17.35 -15.22 10.15
C LEU A 237 17.05 -14.66 11.54
N ALA A 238 16.92 -13.34 11.66
CA ALA A 238 16.60 -12.69 12.92
C ALA A 238 15.27 -13.18 13.52
N SER A 239 14.26 -13.41 12.67
CA SER A 239 12.95 -13.90 13.11
C SER A 239 13.00 -15.34 13.67
N GLN A 240 14.02 -16.11 13.32
CA GLN A 240 14.20 -17.50 13.80
C GLN A 240 15.12 -17.61 15.01
N THR A 241 16.01 -16.61 15.20
CA THR A 241 17.06 -16.69 16.24
C THR A 241 16.71 -15.97 17.53
N GLY A 242 15.74 -15.06 17.51
CA GLY A 242 15.40 -14.30 18.71
C GLY A 242 14.00 -13.69 18.65
N ILE A 243 13.75 -12.78 19.57
CA ILE A 243 12.45 -12.09 19.70
C ILE A 243 12.54 -10.77 18.97
N LEU A 244 11.66 -10.57 17.97
CA LEU A 244 11.54 -9.30 17.26
C LEU A 244 10.59 -8.36 18.00
N ARG A 245 10.91 -7.06 17.94
CA ARG A 245 10.04 -5.98 18.38
C ARG A 245 10.05 -4.86 17.36
N LEU A 246 8.93 -4.16 17.25
CA LEU A 246 8.77 -3.02 16.33
C LEU A 246 8.76 -1.72 17.13
N ALA A 247 9.60 -0.78 16.75
CA ALA A 247 9.61 0.58 17.29
C ALA A 247 9.18 1.54 16.17
N VAL A 248 8.11 2.31 16.43
CA VAL A 248 7.57 3.27 15.46
C VAL A 248 8.47 4.49 15.41
N ARG A 249 8.78 4.96 14.19
CA ARG A 249 9.50 6.20 13.97
C ARG A 249 8.57 7.40 13.96
N SER A 250 9.10 8.55 14.31
CA SER A 250 8.34 9.80 14.27
C SER A 250 7.89 10.14 12.85
N ALA A 251 6.65 10.62 12.72
CA ALA A 251 6.14 11.13 11.44
C ALA A 251 6.83 12.44 11.01
N GLU A 252 7.52 13.14 11.94
CA GLU A 252 8.29 14.35 11.65
C GLU A 252 9.68 14.06 11.12
N GLU A 253 10.13 12.80 11.12
CA GLU A 253 11.43 12.42 10.59
C GLU A 253 11.44 12.59 9.07
N SER A 254 12.33 13.43 8.57
CA SER A 254 12.47 13.71 7.15
C SER A 254 13.12 12.54 6.40
N ASN A 255 12.77 12.39 5.12
CA ASN A 255 13.37 11.40 4.19
C ASN A 255 13.11 9.92 4.51
N LEU A 256 12.11 9.60 5.31
CA LEU A 256 11.74 8.19 5.55
C LEU A 256 11.32 7.48 4.26
N GLN A 257 10.64 8.19 3.33
CA GLN A 257 10.24 7.62 2.05
C GLN A 257 11.43 7.21 1.19
N ASP A 258 12.53 7.97 1.27
CA ASP A 258 13.73 7.76 0.47
C ASP A 258 14.78 6.92 1.21
N TYR A 259 14.51 6.53 2.43
CA TYR A 259 15.47 5.79 3.27
C TYR A 259 16.03 4.54 2.57
N TRP A 260 15.18 3.80 1.86
CA TRP A 260 15.51 2.61 1.10
C TRP A 260 15.23 2.76 -0.41
N ALA A 261 14.99 3.99 -0.89
CA ALA A 261 14.50 4.23 -2.25
C ALA A 261 15.57 4.15 -3.35
N SER A 262 16.87 4.15 -3.01
CA SER A 262 17.91 4.11 -4.02
C SER A 262 18.22 2.67 -4.45
N GLU A 263 18.29 2.47 -5.77
CA GLU A 263 18.68 1.21 -6.43
C GLU A 263 20.15 0.84 -6.13
N THR A 264 20.97 1.83 -5.80
CA THR A 264 22.34 1.70 -5.28
C THR A 264 22.39 1.18 -3.84
N GLY A 265 21.24 0.84 -3.28
CA GLY A 265 21.00 0.50 -1.88
C GLY A 265 21.80 -0.64 -1.27
N SER A 266 22.63 -1.39 -2.01
CA SER A 266 23.51 -2.38 -1.39
C SER A 266 24.70 -1.74 -0.67
N ARG A 267 25.27 -0.63 -1.16
CA ARG A 267 26.35 0.10 -0.49
C ARG A 267 25.81 0.98 0.63
N ASP A 268 24.74 1.73 0.34
CA ASP A 268 24.05 2.56 1.34
C ASP A 268 23.41 1.71 2.44
N ALA A 269 22.94 0.49 2.10
CA ALA A 269 22.43 -0.46 3.08
C ALA A 269 23.51 -0.89 4.07
N ALA A 270 24.75 -1.12 3.61
CA ALA A 270 25.86 -1.52 4.48
C ALA A 270 26.19 -0.40 5.49
N GLU A 271 26.28 0.87 5.05
CA GLU A 271 26.57 2.00 5.95
C GLU A 271 25.44 2.21 6.98
N ARG A 272 24.17 2.10 6.56
CA ARG A 272 23.03 2.23 7.46
C ARG A 272 22.94 1.09 8.46
N LEU A 273 23.29 -0.14 8.01
CA LEU A 273 23.40 -1.29 8.90
C LEU A 273 24.59 -1.18 9.83
N ASP A 274 25.71 -0.62 9.42
CA ASP A 274 26.86 -0.39 10.29
C ASP A 274 26.53 0.61 11.40
N SER A 275 25.74 1.63 11.11
CA SER A 275 25.25 2.54 12.14
C SER A 275 24.29 1.83 13.11
N ALA A 276 23.40 0.97 12.60
CA ALA A 276 22.51 0.16 13.42
C ALA A 276 23.27 -0.91 14.23
N ASN A 277 24.27 -1.54 13.66
CA ASN A 277 25.11 -2.52 14.35
C ASN A 277 25.96 -1.88 15.49
N ARG A 278 26.35 -0.60 15.33
CA ARG A 278 27.02 0.15 16.40
C ARG A 278 26.12 0.40 17.62
N GLN A 279 24.82 0.24 17.46
CA GLN A 279 23.83 0.32 18.54
C GLN A 279 23.59 -1.03 19.23
N LEU A 280 24.43 -2.03 18.99
CA LEU A 280 24.41 -3.29 19.75
C LEU A 280 24.63 -3.00 21.24
N VAL A 281 23.65 -3.35 22.05
CA VAL A 281 23.72 -3.25 23.51
C VAL A 281 23.74 -4.64 24.11
N SER A 282 24.83 -4.96 24.83
CA SER A 282 24.95 -6.20 25.59
C SER A 282 24.43 -6.02 27.03
N PHE A 283 24.01 -7.12 27.64
CA PHE A 283 23.54 -7.09 29.03
C PHE A 283 24.63 -6.53 29.99
N ARG A 284 25.92 -6.76 29.72
CA ARG A 284 27.02 -6.21 30.50
C ARG A 284 27.08 -4.68 30.47
N GLN A 285 26.71 -4.06 29.34
CA GLN A 285 26.63 -2.59 29.22
C GLN A 285 25.46 -2.03 29.99
N LEU A 286 24.32 -2.74 30.02
CA LEU A 286 23.13 -2.31 30.76
C LEU A 286 23.28 -2.47 32.26
N SER A 287 24.01 -3.52 32.73
CA SER A 287 24.08 -3.87 34.15
C SER A 287 24.96 -2.92 34.98
N LEU A 288 25.59 -1.89 34.37
CA LEU A 288 26.49 -0.94 35.01
C LEU A 288 27.60 -1.63 35.84
N ASN A 289 27.65 -2.95 35.86
CA ASN A 289 28.76 -3.70 36.38
C ASN A 289 29.92 -3.54 35.40
N THR A 290 30.54 -2.39 35.40
CA THR A 290 31.88 -2.20 34.91
C THR A 290 32.84 -2.96 35.86
N THR A 291 32.81 -4.28 35.81
CA THR A 291 34.08 -4.98 35.95
C THR A 291 34.82 -4.53 34.69
N SER A 292 35.63 -3.51 34.86
CA SER A 292 36.63 -3.07 33.89
C SER A 292 37.20 -4.37 33.33
N ALA A 293 36.87 -4.71 32.08
CA ALA A 293 37.67 -5.69 31.39
C ALA A 293 39.05 -5.09 31.48
N ALA A 294 39.89 -5.73 32.28
CA ALA A 294 41.29 -5.38 32.35
C ALA A 294 41.69 -5.28 30.88
N THR A 295 41.98 -4.06 30.44
CA THR A 295 42.75 -3.83 29.22
C THR A 295 43.75 -4.94 29.20
N PRO A 296 43.86 -5.78 28.14
CA PRO A 296 44.97 -6.68 28.06
C PRO A 296 46.20 -5.78 28.18
N GLY A 297 46.61 -5.57 29.43
CA GLY A 297 47.84 -4.88 29.71
C GLY A 297 48.81 -5.60 28.85
N THR A 298 49.55 -4.89 28.07
CA THR A 298 50.73 -5.32 27.34
C THR A 298 51.31 -6.43 28.22
N ALA A 299 51.06 -7.67 27.84
CA ALA A 299 51.63 -8.80 28.53
C ALA A 299 53.11 -8.57 28.33
N THR A 300 53.71 -7.92 29.32
CA THR A 300 55.15 -7.92 29.46
C THR A 300 55.45 -9.39 29.45
N ARG A 301 55.93 -9.84 28.31
CA ARG A 301 56.35 -11.21 28.05
C ARG A 301 57.26 -11.56 29.19
N ALA A 302 56.70 -12.25 30.20
CA ALA A 302 57.49 -12.73 31.31
C ALA A 302 58.60 -13.55 30.67
N GLN A 303 59.80 -12.96 30.63
CA GLN A 303 60.98 -13.63 30.17
C GLN A 303 61.08 -14.84 31.07
N ARG A 304 60.77 -16.03 30.52
CA ARG A 304 60.95 -17.30 31.22
C ARG A 304 62.46 -17.42 31.46
N ALA A 305 62.85 -17.23 32.67
CA ALA A 305 64.18 -17.56 33.06
C ALA A 305 64.49 -19.04 32.71
N VAL A 306 65.50 -19.25 31.91
CA VAL A 306 65.91 -20.61 31.52
C VAL A 306 66.77 -21.15 32.66
N GLU A 307 66.28 -22.20 33.30
CA GLU A 307 67.02 -22.90 34.33
C GLU A 307 68.10 -23.74 33.66
N VAL A 308 69.34 -23.32 33.81
CA VAL A 308 70.47 -24.07 33.27
C VAL A 308 71.13 -24.89 34.43
N ILE A 309 70.91 -26.19 34.39
CA ILE A 309 71.54 -27.13 35.34
C ILE A 309 72.91 -27.54 34.80
N ARG A 310 73.97 -27.05 35.44
CA ARG A 310 75.36 -27.53 35.20
C ARG A 310 75.89 -28.19 36.46
N GLY A 311 75.90 -29.50 36.47
CA GLY A 311 76.35 -30.24 37.62
C GLY A 311 75.41 -30.05 38.83
N ASN A 312 75.97 -29.77 40.01
CA ASN A 312 75.22 -29.65 41.26
C ASN A 312 74.83 -28.20 41.58
N GLN A 313 74.87 -27.23 40.59
CA GLN A 313 74.51 -25.86 40.81
C GLN A 313 73.42 -25.45 39.85
N ILE A 314 72.37 -24.84 40.38
CA ILE A 314 71.26 -24.27 39.64
C ILE A 314 71.46 -22.73 39.55
N THR A 315 71.61 -22.19 38.33
CA THR A 315 71.76 -20.74 38.11
C THR A 315 70.64 -20.29 37.23
N GLN A 316 69.82 -19.33 37.68
CA GLN A 316 68.83 -18.66 36.87
C GLN A 316 69.48 -17.52 36.07
N GLN A 317 69.50 -17.62 34.76
CA GLN A 317 69.91 -16.53 33.88
C GLN A 317 68.61 -15.91 33.22
N THR A 318 68.43 -14.62 33.43
CA THR A 318 67.46 -13.84 32.73
C THR A 318 68.15 -13.35 31.43
N PRO A 319 67.52 -13.60 30.25
CA PRO A 319 68.08 -13.17 28.97
C PRO A 319 68.06 -11.65 28.80
#